data_eb567fbfc2eb8cf6e787a58d3a3fe9b4
#
_entry.id   eb567fbfc2eb8cf6e787a58d3a3fe9b4
#
_cell.length_a   1.000
_cell.length_b   1.000
_cell.length_c   1.000
_cell.angle_alpha   90.00
_cell.angle_beta   90.00
_cell.angle_gamma   90.00
#
_symmetry.space_group_name_H-M   'P 1'
#
loop_
_entity.id
_entity.type
_entity.pdbx_description
1 polymer ?
#
loop_
_entity_poly.entity_id
_entity_poly.type
_entity_poly.pdbx_seq_one_letter_code
_entity_poly.pdbx_strand_id
1 'polypeptide(L)'
;MKLRYVVSAAVVVLLTVACGGTPAPAEAPVKQDIVMGFVPSQTTSIVQTNATLIADYLSKKTGYHVTSQVLTSYAAVTEGMTSNQVDIGWVGPLDYVIAHQKNGAEAVTKSVRRGLPSYKALIIVNVNSGINSISDLKGKKFAFGDPTSASSNLYPHYMMKKAGFDPKDLGQTVNISNQTQIAVNVCQGVVDAGAIYDDARSNKGAETSCPGIMTKTKVIATTDPPIPGDPQMIRHNLNPGQKAKLKAAMIALGTDPAVADALKALYTIDSLVPAKDKDYDNLRDVIRTVNPALLNP
;
A
#
# COMPACT_ATOMS: atom_id res chain seq x y z
N MET A 1 -76.19 -53.64 -37.67
CA MET A 1 -75.06 -54.08 -36.83
C MET A 1 -73.84 -53.16 -37.18
N LYS A 2 -73.57 -52.12 -36.39
CA LYS A 2 -72.52 -51.16 -36.69
C LYS A 2 -71.36 -51.35 -35.68
N LEU A 3 -70.26 -51.83 -36.20
CA LEU A 3 -69.04 -52.08 -35.46
C LEU A 3 -68.29 -50.71 -35.20
N ARG A 4 -68.08 -50.31 -33.95
CA ARG A 4 -67.32 -49.14 -33.56
C ARG A 4 -65.91 -49.60 -33.21
N TYR A 5 -64.94 -49.10 -33.98
CA TYR A 5 -63.49 -49.17 -33.65
C TYR A 5 -63.13 -48.10 -32.66
N VAL A 6 -62.60 -48.50 -31.50
CA VAL A 6 -61.96 -47.56 -30.51
C VAL A 6 -60.51 -47.54 -30.86
N VAL A 7 -60.02 -46.36 -31.26
CA VAL A 7 -58.61 -46.11 -31.46
C VAL A 7 -58.04 -45.52 -30.14
N SER A 8 -57.24 -46.32 -29.47
CA SER A 8 -56.48 -45.85 -28.28
C SER A 8 -55.22 -45.09 -28.74
N ALA A 9 -55.17 -43.81 -28.51
CA ALA A 9 -53.98 -42.98 -28.70
C ALA A 9 -53.06 -43.13 -27.49
N ALA A 10 -51.90 -43.74 -27.68
CA ALA A 10 -50.83 -43.78 -26.66
C ALA A 10 -50.05 -42.43 -26.68
N VAL A 11 -50.19 -41.66 -25.62
CA VAL A 11 -49.39 -40.46 -25.44
C VAL A 11 -48.02 -40.86 -24.87
N VAL A 12 -46.99 -40.79 -25.70
CA VAL A 12 -45.60 -40.93 -25.27
C VAL A 12 -45.13 -39.59 -24.68
N VAL A 13 -45.01 -39.51 -23.36
CA VAL A 13 -44.39 -38.36 -22.66
C VAL A 13 -42.87 -38.50 -22.74
N LEU A 14 -42.22 -37.73 -23.62
CA LEU A 14 -40.79 -37.58 -23.63
C LEU A 14 -40.36 -36.69 -22.43
N LEU A 15 -39.83 -37.30 -21.39
CA LEU A 15 -39.14 -36.62 -20.31
C LEU A 15 -37.77 -36.13 -20.82
N THR A 16 -37.70 -34.87 -21.24
CA THR A 16 -36.41 -34.19 -21.46
C THR A 16 -35.76 -33.88 -20.10
N VAL A 17 -34.77 -34.67 -19.72
CA VAL A 17 -33.89 -34.35 -18.60
C VAL A 17 -33.04 -33.13 -19.01
N ALA A 18 -33.50 -31.95 -18.61
CA ALA A 18 -32.68 -30.74 -18.69
C ALA A 18 -31.54 -30.89 -17.67
N CYS A 19 -30.30 -31.15 -18.15
CA CYS A 19 -29.11 -30.99 -17.37
C CYS A 19 -28.98 -29.49 -17.01
N GLY A 20 -29.46 -29.11 -15.82
CA GLY A 20 -29.31 -27.80 -15.24
C GLY A 20 -27.86 -27.58 -14.86
N GLY A 21 -27.03 -27.19 -15.82
CA GLY A 21 -25.74 -26.58 -15.52
C GLY A 21 -26.02 -25.26 -14.82
N THR A 22 -25.52 -25.08 -13.58
CA THR A 22 -25.50 -23.78 -12.91
C THR A 22 -24.84 -22.80 -13.84
N PRO A 23 -25.49 -21.67 -14.21
CA PRO A 23 -24.84 -20.66 -15.05
C PRO A 23 -23.57 -20.17 -14.34
N ALA A 24 -22.46 -20.15 -15.08
CA ALA A 24 -21.22 -19.56 -14.58
C ALA A 24 -21.49 -18.12 -14.11
N PRO A 25 -20.90 -17.68 -13.00
CA PRO A 25 -21.05 -16.32 -12.54
C PRO A 25 -20.73 -15.36 -13.69
N ALA A 26 -21.62 -14.40 -13.95
CA ALA A 26 -21.40 -13.39 -14.98
C ALA A 26 -20.09 -12.64 -14.69
N GLU A 27 -19.21 -12.56 -15.68
CA GLU A 27 -17.98 -11.77 -15.55
C GLU A 27 -18.30 -10.30 -15.29
N ALA A 28 -17.49 -9.66 -14.41
CA ALA A 28 -17.60 -8.22 -14.17
C ALA A 28 -17.43 -7.45 -15.49
N PRO A 29 -18.18 -6.36 -15.72
CA PRO A 29 -18.06 -5.56 -16.95
C PRO A 29 -16.66 -4.94 -17.05
N VAL A 30 -16.18 -4.77 -18.29
CA VAL A 30 -14.91 -4.07 -18.55
C VAL A 30 -15.10 -2.58 -18.27
N LYS A 31 -14.30 -2.04 -17.36
CA LYS A 31 -14.28 -0.63 -16.99
C LYS A 31 -13.27 0.11 -17.87
N GLN A 32 -13.68 1.21 -18.54
CA GLN A 32 -12.77 1.99 -19.38
C GLN A 32 -11.91 2.94 -18.57
N ASP A 33 -12.47 3.55 -17.53
CA ASP A 33 -11.75 4.46 -16.63
C ASP A 33 -11.16 3.70 -15.46
N ILE A 34 -9.84 3.72 -15.33
CA ILE A 34 -9.07 3.08 -14.27
C ILE A 34 -8.51 4.17 -13.36
N VAL A 35 -8.75 4.07 -12.08
CA VAL A 35 -8.29 5.05 -11.09
C VAL A 35 -7.15 4.46 -10.26
N MET A 36 -6.00 5.15 -10.26
CA MET A 36 -4.89 4.85 -9.36
C MET A 36 -4.94 5.76 -8.14
N GLY A 37 -4.91 5.19 -6.95
CA GLY A 37 -4.82 5.89 -5.67
C GLY A 37 -3.41 5.81 -5.09
N PHE A 38 -2.91 6.93 -4.58
CA PHE A 38 -1.58 7.06 -3.98
C PHE A 38 -1.68 7.56 -2.54
N VAL A 39 -0.81 7.03 -1.66
CA VAL A 39 -0.72 7.49 -0.26
C VAL A 39 0.06 8.81 -0.16
N PRO A 40 -0.30 9.71 0.78
CA PRO A 40 0.32 11.03 0.93
C PRO A 40 1.61 10.98 1.78
N SER A 41 2.56 10.07 1.48
CA SER A 41 3.79 9.89 2.27
C SER A 41 4.85 10.97 2.02
N GLN A 42 4.67 11.77 0.97
CA GLN A 42 5.52 12.90 0.58
C GLN A 42 4.66 14.12 0.22
N THR A 43 5.29 15.19 -0.25
CA THR A 43 4.58 16.39 -0.72
C THR A 43 3.63 16.05 -1.86
N THR A 44 2.34 16.33 -1.68
CA THR A 44 1.25 15.93 -2.58
C THR A 44 1.50 16.32 -4.05
N SER A 45 2.03 17.51 -4.31
CA SER A 45 2.32 17.96 -5.69
C SER A 45 3.39 17.10 -6.37
N ILE A 46 4.42 16.66 -5.64
CA ILE A 46 5.46 15.77 -6.16
C ILE A 46 4.86 14.41 -6.49
N VAL A 47 4.06 13.85 -5.58
CA VAL A 47 3.38 12.56 -5.80
C VAL A 47 2.46 12.67 -7.00
N GLN A 48 1.59 13.70 -7.07
CA GLN A 48 0.61 13.85 -8.15
C GLN A 48 1.27 14.00 -9.52
N THR A 49 2.31 14.81 -9.65
CA THR A 49 3.02 15.01 -10.93
C THR A 49 3.57 13.69 -11.47
N ASN A 50 4.26 12.92 -10.63
CA ASN A 50 4.87 11.67 -11.06
C ASN A 50 3.85 10.54 -11.23
N ALA A 51 2.79 10.51 -10.42
CA ALA A 51 1.67 9.59 -10.56
C ALA A 51 0.95 9.78 -11.91
N THR A 52 0.83 11.01 -12.40
CA THR A 52 0.25 11.30 -13.72
C THR A 52 1.11 10.71 -14.85
N LEU A 53 2.43 10.83 -14.79
CA LEU A 53 3.32 10.21 -15.78
C LEU A 53 3.17 8.68 -15.83
N ILE A 54 3.01 8.05 -14.67
CA ILE A 54 2.76 6.61 -14.56
C ILE A 54 1.38 6.24 -15.12
N ALA A 55 0.35 7.06 -14.86
CA ALA A 55 -0.99 6.87 -15.39
C ALA A 55 -1.00 6.93 -16.93
N ASP A 56 -0.32 7.92 -17.50
CA ASP A 56 -0.16 8.08 -18.96
C ASP A 56 0.54 6.87 -19.58
N TYR A 57 1.59 6.37 -18.93
CA TYR A 57 2.27 5.14 -19.37
C TYR A 57 1.32 3.95 -19.41
N LEU A 58 0.58 3.70 -18.31
CA LEU A 58 -0.38 2.59 -18.22
C LEU A 58 -1.52 2.76 -19.24
N SER A 59 -1.98 3.99 -19.48
CA SER A 59 -2.99 4.28 -20.51
C SER A 59 -2.51 3.86 -21.89
N LYS A 60 -1.29 4.24 -22.26
CA LYS A 60 -0.67 3.87 -23.55
C LYS A 60 -0.49 2.36 -23.71
N LYS A 61 -0.06 1.67 -22.63
CA LYS A 61 0.19 0.20 -22.66
C LYS A 61 -1.09 -0.63 -22.65
N THR A 62 -2.14 -0.13 -22.03
CA THR A 62 -3.38 -0.91 -21.83
C THR A 62 -4.53 -0.49 -22.73
N GLY A 63 -4.51 0.74 -23.27
CA GLY A 63 -5.63 1.31 -24.01
C GLY A 63 -6.83 1.67 -23.13
N TYR A 64 -6.71 1.59 -21.78
CA TYR A 64 -7.69 2.13 -20.84
C TYR A 64 -7.36 3.58 -20.52
N HIS A 65 -8.36 4.36 -20.12
CA HIS A 65 -8.14 5.70 -19.59
C HIS A 65 -7.74 5.57 -18.10
N VAL A 66 -6.43 5.65 -17.82
CA VAL A 66 -5.88 5.55 -16.47
C VAL A 66 -5.67 6.95 -15.91
N THR A 67 -6.25 7.23 -14.75
CA THR A 67 -6.06 8.48 -14.01
C THR A 67 -5.39 8.22 -12.66
N SER A 68 -4.80 9.26 -12.07
CA SER A 68 -4.14 9.18 -10.77
C SER A 68 -4.68 10.23 -9.80
N GLN A 69 -4.75 9.86 -8.52
CA GLN A 69 -5.10 10.78 -7.44
C GLN A 69 -4.32 10.47 -6.16
N VAL A 70 -3.90 11.50 -5.45
CA VAL A 70 -3.34 11.37 -4.11
C VAL A 70 -4.48 11.49 -3.11
N LEU A 71 -4.68 10.46 -2.28
CA LEU A 71 -5.76 10.43 -1.30
C LEU A 71 -5.34 11.19 -0.03
N THR A 72 -6.32 11.50 0.82
CA THR A 72 -6.11 12.29 2.04
C THR A 72 -5.43 11.51 3.16
N SER A 73 -5.51 10.18 3.14
CA SER A 73 -4.88 9.27 4.10
C SER A 73 -4.53 7.95 3.44
N TYR A 74 -3.75 7.15 4.13
CA TYR A 74 -3.41 5.78 3.69
C TYR A 74 -4.67 4.90 3.66
N ALA A 75 -5.49 4.94 4.72
CA ALA A 75 -6.74 4.18 4.79
C ALA A 75 -7.72 4.55 3.65
N ALA A 76 -7.72 5.80 3.18
CA ALA A 76 -8.59 6.24 2.10
C ALA A 76 -8.35 5.49 0.78
N VAL A 77 -7.12 5.02 0.51
CA VAL A 77 -6.81 4.18 -0.66
C VAL A 77 -7.50 2.82 -0.53
N THR A 78 -7.38 2.16 0.63
CA THR A 78 -8.01 0.86 0.91
C THR A 78 -9.54 0.95 0.85
N GLU A 79 -10.12 2.01 1.41
CA GLU A 79 -11.56 2.27 1.38
C GLU A 79 -12.06 2.56 -0.04
N GLY A 80 -11.31 3.35 -0.80
CA GLY A 80 -11.58 3.61 -2.22
C GLY A 80 -11.56 2.32 -3.07
N MET A 81 -10.67 1.37 -2.77
CA MET A 81 -10.68 0.05 -3.41
C MET A 81 -11.88 -0.79 -3.01
N THR A 82 -12.28 -0.76 -1.74
CA THR A 82 -13.47 -1.47 -1.24
C THR A 82 -14.76 -0.93 -1.90
N SER A 83 -14.85 0.38 -2.09
CA SER A 83 -15.99 1.04 -2.76
C SER A 83 -15.90 1.07 -4.29
N ASN A 84 -14.90 0.44 -4.90
CA ASN A 84 -14.63 0.44 -6.34
C ASN A 84 -14.32 1.82 -6.96
N GLN A 85 -13.93 2.80 -6.15
CA GLN A 85 -13.49 4.12 -6.58
C GLN A 85 -12.01 4.15 -6.97
N VAL A 86 -11.22 3.23 -6.42
CA VAL A 86 -9.80 3.02 -6.73
C VAL A 86 -9.61 1.61 -7.27
N ASP A 87 -8.95 1.48 -8.41
CA ASP A 87 -8.70 0.20 -9.09
C ASP A 87 -7.28 -0.32 -8.84
N ILE A 88 -6.30 0.59 -8.74
CA ILE A 88 -4.89 0.29 -8.48
C ILE A 88 -4.45 1.13 -7.28
N GLY A 89 -3.87 0.51 -6.25
CA GLY A 89 -3.36 1.18 -5.06
C GLY A 89 -1.83 1.19 -5.05
N TRP A 90 -1.25 2.36 -4.83
CA TRP A 90 0.17 2.55 -4.51
C TRP A 90 0.28 2.85 -3.02
N VAL A 91 0.56 1.83 -2.23
CA VAL A 91 0.34 1.85 -0.77
C VAL A 91 1.54 1.34 0.00
N GLY A 92 1.50 1.50 1.32
CA GLY A 92 2.42 0.83 2.21
C GLY A 92 2.09 -0.65 2.43
N PRO A 93 3.05 -1.45 2.92
CA PRO A 93 2.83 -2.88 3.12
C PRO A 93 1.71 -3.20 4.11
N LEU A 94 1.50 -2.37 5.14
CA LEU A 94 0.42 -2.57 6.12
C LEU A 94 -0.95 -2.35 5.49
N ASP A 95 -1.09 -1.30 4.66
CA ASP A 95 -2.34 -1.05 3.93
C ASP A 95 -2.70 -2.21 3.01
N TYR A 96 -1.69 -2.80 2.34
CA TYR A 96 -1.90 -3.98 1.52
C TYR A 96 -2.44 -5.16 2.33
N VAL A 97 -1.82 -5.47 3.47
CA VAL A 97 -2.29 -6.58 4.32
C VAL A 97 -3.73 -6.35 4.77
N ILE A 98 -4.08 -5.13 5.16
CA ILE A 98 -5.45 -4.76 5.55
C ILE A 98 -6.40 -4.87 4.34
N ALA A 99 -6.03 -4.33 3.17
CA ALA A 99 -6.84 -4.38 1.96
C ALA A 99 -7.05 -5.82 1.47
N HIS A 100 -5.99 -6.65 1.48
CA HIS A 100 -6.09 -8.06 1.12
C HIS A 100 -7.10 -8.81 1.99
N GLN A 101 -7.05 -8.60 3.30
CA GLN A 101 -7.98 -9.18 4.27
C GLN A 101 -9.43 -8.68 4.06
N LYS A 102 -9.58 -7.36 3.88
CA LYS A 102 -10.89 -6.70 3.84
C LYS A 102 -11.63 -6.90 2.52
N ASN A 103 -10.93 -6.87 1.40
CA ASN A 103 -11.54 -6.82 0.07
C ASN A 103 -10.85 -7.71 -0.99
N GLY A 104 -9.87 -8.53 -0.60
CA GLY A 104 -9.18 -9.44 -1.51
C GLY A 104 -8.24 -8.75 -2.51
N ALA A 105 -7.77 -7.52 -2.23
CA ALA A 105 -6.79 -6.85 -3.09
C ALA A 105 -5.55 -7.73 -3.32
N GLU A 106 -5.00 -7.68 -4.53
CA GLU A 106 -3.89 -8.53 -4.95
C GLU A 106 -2.62 -7.69 -5.16
N ALA A 107 -1.50 -8.04 -4.50
CA ALA A 107 -0.20 -7.45 -4.81
C ALA A 107 0.24 -7.91 -6.21
N VAL A 108 0.66 -6.95 -7.04
CA VAL A 108 1.15 -7.20 -8.41
C VAL A 108 2.65 -7.03 -8.48
N THR A 109 3.13 -5.91 -7.98
CA THR A 109 4.55 -5.57 -7.89
C THR A 109 4.87 -5.02 -6.50
N LYS A 110 6.16 -4.96 -6.19
CA LYS A 110 6.69 -4.26 -5.01
C LYS A 110 7.90 -3.44 -5.37
N SER A 111 8.08 -2.34 -4.66
CA SER A 111 9.15 -1.38 -4.87
C SER A 111 10.52 -1.95 -4.49
N VAL A 112 11.51 -1.65 -5.33
CA VAL A 112 12.94 -1.84 -5.05
C VAL A 112 13.55 -0.47 -4.80
N ARG A 113 14.30 -0.34 -3.70
CA ARG A 113 15.04 0.87 -3.34
C ARG A 113 16.46 0.49 -2.96
N ARG A 114 17.45 1.20 -3.49
CA ARG A 114 18.88 0.92 -3.26
C ARG A 114 19.23 -0.56 -3.56
N GLY A 115 18.62 -1.10 -4.63
CA GLY A 115 18.80 -2.50 -5.05
C GLY A 115 18.10 -3.55 -4.20
N LEU A 116 17.33 -3.18 -3.17
CA LEU A 116 16.67 -4.10 -2.25
C LEU A 116 15.13 -4.03 -2.39
N PRO A 117 14.43 -5.19 -2.45
CA PRO A 117 12.97 -5.25 -2.47
C PRO A 117 12.38 -5.18 -1.03
N SER A 118 13.09 -4.49 -0.15
CA SER A 118 12.74 -4.23 1.24
C SER A 118 13.38 -2.93 1.71
N TYR A 119 12.89 -2.38 2.80
CA TYR A 119 13.41 -1.16 3.40
C TYR A 119 13.32 -1.22 4.93
N LYS A 120 13.75 -0.17 5.62
CA LYS A 120 13.72 -0.12 7.08
C LYS A 120 12.88 1.06 7.58
N ALA A 121 12.35 0.92 8.78
CA ALA A 121 11.88 2.06 9.55
C ALA A 121 13.01 2.55 10.44
N LEU A 122 13.07 3.87 10.63
CA LEU A 122 14.03 4.54 11.48
C LEU A 122 13.28 5.33 12.55
N ILE A 123 13.79 5.29 13.80
CA ILE A 123 13.46 6.30 14.79
C ILE A 123 14.61 7.30 14.80
N ILE A 124 14.29 8.56 14.53
CA ILE A 124 15.26 9.67 14.45
C ILE A 124 15.02 10.69 15.56
N VAL A 125 16.09 11.34 15.97
CA VAL A 125 16.09 12.43 16.97
C VAL A 125 17.00 13.55 16.50
N ASN A 126 16.82 14.76 17.06
CA ASN A 126 17.78 15.84 16.90
C ASN A 126 19.09 15.47 17.64
N VAL A 127 20.26 15.73 17.05
CA VAL A 127 21.56 15.40 17.65
C VAL A 127 21.78 16.07 19.00
N ASN A 128 21.16 17.24 19.24
CA ASN A 128 21.26 18.01 20.48
C ASN A 128 20.19 17.64 21.51
N SER A 129 19.31 16.65 21.24
CA SER A 129 18.22 16.28 22.14
C SER A 129 18.64 15.55 23.42
N GLY A 130 19.88 15.05 23.46
CA GLY A 130 20.33 14.16 24.55
C GLY A 130 19.78 12.74 24.48
N ILE A 131 18.89 12.42 23.53
CA ILE A 131 18.24 11.11 23.34
C ILE A 131 19.21 10.21 22.54
N ASN A 132 19.51 9.01 23.07
CA ASN A 132 20.44 8.06 22.45
C ASN A 132 19.82 6.67 22.24
N SER A 133 18.69 6.37 22.88
CA SER A 133 18.03 5.08 22.85
C SER A 133 16.50 5.24 22.92
N ILE A 134 15.76 4.15 22.71
CA ILE A 134 14.28 4.12 22.85
C ILE A 134 13.87 4.45 24.29
N SER A 135 14.64 4.02 25.31
CA SER A 135 14.32 4.31 26.73
C SER A 135 14.34 5.80 27.04
N ASP A 136 15.16 6.60 26.35
CA ASP A 136 15.26 8.04 26.56
C ASP A 136 14.04 8.81 25.99
N LEU A 137 13.14 8.12 25.29
CA LEU A 137 11.89 8.70 24.74
C LEU A 137 10.84 8.97 25.82
N LYS A 138 11.03 8.50 27.07
CA LYS A 138 10.07 8.71 28.13
C LYS A 138 9.82 10.21 28.38
N GLY A 139 8.56 10.61 28.35
CA GLY A 139 8.12 12.00 28.48
C GLY A 139 8.43 12.91 27.29
N LYS A 140 8.96 12.37 26.18
CA LYS A 140 9.31 13.14 24.99
C LYS A 140 8.14 13.27 24.02
N LYS A 141 8.18 14.32 23.20
CA LYS A 141 7.23 14.53 22.12
C LYS A 141 7.64 13.73 20.87
N PHE A 142 6.78 12.82 20.43
CA PHE A 142 7.05 11.89 19.35
C PHE A 142 6.10 12.07 18.16
N ALA A 143 6.64 12.13 16.94
CA ALA A 143 5.85 12.12 15.71
C ALA A 143 5.79 10.71 15.12
N PHE A 144 4.61 10.12 15.15
CA PHE A 144 4.26 8.95 14.33
C PHE A 144 3.78 9.40 12.94
N GLY A 145 3.77 8.46 11.98
CA GLY A 145 3.13 8.66 10.69
C GLY A 145 1.64 8.35 10.69
N ASP A 146 1.11 8.09 9.50
CA ASP A 146 -0.26 7.61 9.33
C ASP A 146 -0.48 6.32 10.14
N PRO A 147 -1.64 6.14 10.82
CA PRO A 147 -1.93 4.95 11.62
C PRO A 147 -1.77 3.62 10.88
N THR A 148 -1.95 3.59 9.56
CA THR A 148 -1.77 2.39 8.73
C THR A 148 -0.40 2.35 8.02
N SER A 149 0.52 3.27 8.34
CA SER A 149 1.88 3.20 7.83
C SER A 149 2.69 2.10 8.52
N ALA A 150 3.34 1.24 7.74
CA ALA A 150 4.27 0.25 8.30
C ALA A 150 5.47 0.92 8.98
N SER A 151 6.24 1.76 8.25
CA SER A 151 7.52 2.31 8.73
C SER A 151 7.40 3.41 9.77
N SER A 152 6.35 4.22 9.72
CA SER A 152 6.22 5.36 10.62
C SER A 152 5.18 5.18 11.73
N ASN A 153 4.49 4.02 11.78
CA ASN A 153 3.56 3.69 12.85
C ASN A 153 3.75 2.26 13.38
N LEU A 154 3.44 1.21 12.61
CA LEU A 154 3.45 -0.17 13.10
C LEU A 154 4.82 -0.60 13.64
N TYR A 155 5.87 -0.46 12.83
CA TYR A 155 7.21 -0.90 13.22
C TYR A 155 7.83 -0.06 14.37
N PRO A 156 7.64 1.26 14.47
CA PRO A 156 8.02 2.01 15.67
C PRO A 156 7.38 1.45 16.95
N HIS A 157 6.10 1.13 16.94
CA HIS A 157 5.44 0.49 18.08
C HIS A 157 6.05 -0.91 18.38
N TYR A 158 6.36 -1.68 17.34
CA TYR A 158 7.05 -2.96 17.47
C TYR A 158 8.45 -2.79 18.09
N MET A 159 9.26 -1.83 17.62
CA MET A 159 10.58 -1.55 18.16
C MET A 159 10.53 -1.12 19.63
N MET A 160 9.57 -0.24 19.98
CA MET A 160 9.34 0.19 21.35
C MET A 160 8.95 -1.01 22.23
N LYS A 161 8.02 -1.84 21.81
CA LYS A 161 7.60 -3.04 22.54
C LYS A 161 8.76 -4.02 22.75
N LYS A 162 9.60 -4.25 21.71
CA LYS A 162 10.78 -5.10 21.81
C LYS A 162 11.83 -4.56 22.78
N ALA A 163 11.94 -3.24 22.90
CA ALA A 163 12.82 -2.57 23.84
C ALA A 163 12.22 -2.48 25.28
N GLY A 164 11.03 -3.06 25.52
CA GLY A 164 10.36 -2.97 26.82
C GLY A 164 9.81 -1.58 27.13
N PHE A 165 9.64 -0.72 26.11
CA PHE A 165 9.11 0.63 26.26
C PHE A 165 7.62 0.65 25.90
N ASP A 166 6.77 1.19 26.80
CA ASP A 166 5.35 1.41 26.51
C ASP A 166 5.19 2.77 25.80
N PRO A 167 4.59 2.81 24.59
CA PRO A 167 4.31 4.08 23.90
C PRO A 167 3.48 5.08 24.72
N LYS A 168 2.74 4.63 25.73
CA LYS A 168 2.02 5.50 26.69
C LYS A 168 2.96 6.33 27.56
N ASP A 169 4.22 5.93 27.70
CA ASP A 169 5.25 6.67 28.41
C ASP A 169 5.81 7.88 27.65
N LEU A 170 5.43 8.03 26.35
CA LEU A 170 5.69 9.26 25.59
C LEU A 170 4.93 10.43 26.21
N GLY A 171 5.52 11.63 26.20
CA GLY A 171 4.90 12.83 26.77
C GLY A 171 3.75 13.36 25.90
N GLN A 172 3.95 13.40 24.60
CA GLN A 172 2.97 13.81 23.59
C GLN A 172 3.19 13.05 22.29
N THR A 173 2.12 12.66 21.61
CA THR A 173 2.20 12.06 20.29
C THR A 173 1.43 12.89 19.26
N VAL A 174 1.95 12.96 18.03
CA VAL A 174 1.28 13.56 16.88
C VAL A 174 1.38 12.61 15.70
N ASN A 175 0.35 12.57 14.83
CA ASN A 175 0.38 11.79 13.61
C ASN A 175 0.54 12.72 12.40
N ILE A 176 1.54 12.43 11.54
CA ILE A 176 1.87 13.21 10.36
C ILE A 176 2.07 12.25 9.18
N SER A 177 1.16 12.22 8.22
CA SER A 177 1.23 11.28 7.09
C SER A 177 2.46 11.51 6.21
N ASN A 178 2.89 12.76 6.03
CA ASN A 178 4.10 13.12 5.29
C ASN A 178 5.36 12.87 6.14
N GLN A 179 6.09 11.80 5.84
CA GLN A 179 7.27 11.41 6.62
C GLN A 179 8.48 12.33 6.40
N THR A 180 8.56 13.02 5.26
CA THR A 180 9.55 14.10 5.06
C THR A 180 9.32 15.23 6.06
N GLN A 181 8.04 15.58 6.31
CA GLN A 181 7.70 16.59 7.32
C GLN A 181 8.01 16.13 8.75
N ILE A 182 7.87 14.85 9.07
CA ILE A 182 8.34 14.30 10.35
C ILE A 182 9.83 14.56 10.52
N ALA A 183 10.64 14.22 9.50
CA ALA A 183 12.09 14.44 9.55
C ALA A 183 12.46 15.92 9.74
N VAL A 184 11.76 16.81 9.03
CA VAL A 184 11.94 18.28 9.17
C VAL A 184 11.59 18.75 10.58
N ASN A 185 10.46 18.29 11.14
CA ASN A 185 10.02 18.66 12.48
C ASN A 185 11.02 18.20 13.57
N VAL A 186 11.62 17.02 13.42
CA VAL A 186 12.70 16.55 14.31
C VAL A 186 13.95 17.42 14.15
N CYS A 187 14.33 17.73 12.92
CA CYS A 187 15.48 18.57 12.63
C CYS A 187 15.35 19.97 13.24
N GLN A 188 14.15 20.54 13.18
CA GLN A 188 13.84 21.88 13.71
C GLN A 188 13.52 21.90 15.21
N GLY A 189 13.46 20.72 15.88
CA GLY A 189 13.12 20.63 17.30
C GLY A 189 11.63 20.87 17.62
N VAL A 190 10.73 20.81 16.63
CA VAL A 190 9.26 20.89 16.83
C VAL A 190 8.74 19.66 17.57
N VAL A 191 9.37 18.52 17.34
CA VAL A 191 9.21 17.26 18.09
C VAL A 191 10.60 16.74 18.47
N ASP A 192 10.69 16.00 19.58
CA ASP A 192 11.96 15.46 20.09
C ASP A 192 12.44 14.28 19.25
N ALA A 193 11.50 13.46 18.80
CA ALA A 193 11.76 12.25 18.01
C ALA A 193 10.65 12.01 17.00
N GLY A 194 10.94 11.16 16.00
CA GLY A 194 9.93 10.76 15.02
C GLY A 194 10.33 9.50 14.27
N ALA A 195 9.33 8.86 13.67
CA ALA A 195 9.49 7.64 12.90
C ALA A 195 9.31 7.89 11.40
N ILE A 196 10.23 7.37 10.61
CA ILE A 196 10.29 7.57 9.15
C ILE A 196 10.70 6.29 8.43
N TYR A 197 10.46 6.21 7.11
CA TYR A 197 11.10 5.21 6.27
C TYR A 197 12.57 5.57 6.00
N ASP A 198 13.38 4.60 5.65
CA ASP A 198 14.80 4.73 5.35
C ASP A 198 15.02 5.20 3.88
N ASP A 199 15.45 6.42 3.56
CA ASP A 199 15.67 7.49 4.50
C ASP A 199 14.93 8.74 4.04
N ALA A 200 13.85 9.10 4.70
CA ALA A 200 13.05 10.28 4.35
C ALA A 200 13.83 11.61 4.51
N ARG A 201 14.93 11.61 5.27
CA ARG A 201 15.81 12.76 5.42
C ARG A 201 16.56 13.12 4.14
N SER A 202 16.79 12.13 3.27
CA SER A 202 17.51 12.33 2.00
C SER A 202 16.65 12.94 0.90
N ASN A 203 15.35 13.15 1.14
CA ASN A 203 14.47 13.78 0.16
C ASN A 203 14.86 15.24 -0.03
N LYS A 204 14.86 15.72 -1.28
CA LYS A 204 15.19 17.12 -1.62
C LYS A 204 14.39 18.13 -0.79
N GLY A 205 13.10 17.86 -0.54
CA GLY A 205 12.24 18.70 0.29
C GLY A 205 12.69 18.78 1.75
N ALA A 206 13.26 17.70 2.30
CA ALA A 206 13.80 17.71 3.66
C ALA A 206 15.02 18.61 3.78
N GLU A 207 15.99 18.51 2.87
CA GLU A 207 17.18 19.35 2.84
C GLU A 207 16.83 20.82 2.59
N THR A 208 15.87 21.11 1.71
CA THR A 208 15.39 22.48 1.46
C THR A 208 14.75 23.11 2.70
N SER A 209 13.95 22.34 3.46
CA SER A 209 13.22 22.82 4.64
C SER A 209 14.07 22.84 5.92
N CYS A 210 15.10 22.01 6.00
CA CYS A 210 16.08 22.00 7.08
C CYS A 210 17.47 21.69 6.53
N PRO A 211 18.23 22.70 6.05
CA PRO A 211 19.57 22.51 5.52
C PRO A 211 20.49 21.80 6.52
N GLY A 212 21.21 20.78 6.07
CA GLY A 212 22.06 19.93 6.90
C GLY A 212 21.29 18.94 7.78
N ILE A 213 20.07 18.56 7.40
CA ILE A 213 19.21 17.63 8.15
C ILE A 213 19.93 16.32 8.52
N MET A 214 20.78 15.79 7.64
CA MET A 214 21.52 14.53 7.88
C MET A 214 22.51 14.64 9.04
N THR A 215 23.08 15.83 9.27
CA THR A 215 24.02 16.11 10.38
C THR A 215 23.33 16.63 11.64
N LYS A 216 22.16 17.22 11.50
CA LYS A 216 21.34 17.74 12.61
C LYS A 216 20.45 16.67 13.25
N THR A 217 20.29 15.54 12.59
CA THR A 217 19.50 14.41 13.11
C THR A 217 20.32 13.13 13.13
N LYS A 218 20.05 12.26 14.08
CA LYS A 218 20.63 10.92 14.17
C LYS A 218 19.58 9.83 14.29
N VAL A 219 19.92 8.61 13.86
CA VAL A 219 19.09 7.42 14.03
C VAL A 219 19.43 6.79 15.37
N ILE A 220 18.41 6.47 16.18
CA ILE A 220 18.56 5.77 17.46
C ILE A 220 18.04 4.34 17.43
N ALA A 221 17.19 4.00 16.45
CA ALA A 221 16.70 2.64 16.24
C ALA A 221 16.36 2.39 14.78
N THR A 222 16.54 1.14 14.36
CA THR A 222 16.29 0.66 13.00
C THR A 222 15.60 -0.71 13.07
N THR A 223 14.65 -0.97 12.18
CA THR A 223 13.93 -2.24 12.15
C THR A 223 14.80 -3.43 11.78
N ASP A 224 14.56 -4.54 12.48
CA ASP A 224 14.98 -5.89 12.16
C ASP A 224 13.85 -6.86 12.57
N PRO A 225 13.28 -7.66 11.64
CA PRO A 225 13.59 -7.79 10.21
C PRO A 225 13.20 -6.54 9.39
N PRO A 226 13.70 -6.43 8.13
CA PRO A 226 13.32 -5.34 7.24
C PRO A 226 11.85 -5.43 6.82
N ILE A 227 11.30 -4.31 6.40
CA ILE A 227 9.93 -4.17 5.90
C ILE A 227 9.92 -4.58 4.42
N PRO A 228 8.99 -5.42 3.95
CA PRO A 228 8.84 -5.71 2.52
C PRO A 228 8.62 -4.43 1.70
N GLY A 229 9.09 -4.42 0.45
CA GLY A 229 8.89 -3.28 -0.45
C GLY A 229 7.41 -2.91 -0.61
N ASP A 230 7.14 -1.62 -0.77
CA ASP A 230 5.77 -1.10 -0.90
C ASP A 230 5.07 -1.72 -2.11
N PRO A 231 3.90 -2.33 -1.94
CA PRO A 231 3.19 -2.98 -3.02
C PRO A 231 2.45 -1.98 -3.92
N GLN A 232 2.39 -2.32 -5.20
CA GLN A 232 1.40 -1.81 -6.12
C GLN A 232 0.35 -2.91 -6.25
N MET A 233 -0.85 -2.66 -5.74
CA MET A 233 -1.93 -3.63 -5.66
C MET A 233 -3.07 -3.31 -6.63
N ILE A 234 -3.84 -4.34 -6.98
CA ILE A 234 -5.02 -4.21 -7.82
C ILE A 234 -6.23 -4.76 -7.08
N ARG A 235 -7.40 -4.13 -7.25
CA ARG A 235 -8.62 -4.64 -6.60
C ARG A 235 -9.07 -5.99 -7.18
N HIS A 236 -9.69 -6.81 -6.32
CA HIS A 236 -10.04 -8.19 -6.64
C HIS A 236 -11.09 -8.31 -7.76
N ASN A 237 -12.12 -7.49 -7.73
CA ASN A 237 -13.35 -7.64 -8.52
C ASN A 237 -13.34 -6.93 -9.89
N LEU A 238 -12.16 -6.67 -10.48
CA LEU A 238 -12.06 -6.27 -11.89
C LEU A 238 -12.39 -7.45 -12.81
N ASN A 239 -12.85 -7.13 -14.04
CA ASN A 239 -12.98 -8.15 -15.09
C ASN A 239 -11.66 -8.93 -15.24
N PRO A 240 -11.67 -10.28 -15.32
CA PRO A 240 -10.45 -11.09 -15.35
C PRO A 240 -9.47 -10.72 -16.48
N GLY A 241 -9.99 -10.49 -17.70
CA GLY A 241 -9.15 -10.09 -18.84
C GLY A 241 -8.53 -8.69 -18.65
N GLN A 242 -9.31 -7.76 -18.11
CA GLN A 242 -8.83 -6.42 -17.76
C GLN A 242 -7.75 -6.47 -16.68
N LYS A 243 -7.98 -7.25 -15.63
CA LYS A 243 -7.03 -7.46 -14.54
C LYS A 243 -5.72 -8.05 -15.04
N ALA A 244 -5.77 -9.06 -15.92
CA ALA A 244 -4.58 -9.67 -16.51
C ALA A 244 -3.77 -8.64 -17.34
N LYS A 245 -4.44 -7.82 -18.15
CA LYS A 245 -3.81 -6.77 -18.96
C LYS A 245 -3.16 -5.69 -18.11
N LEU A 246 -3.84 -5.23 -17.06
CA LEU A 246 -3.29 -4.25 -16.12
C LEU A 246 -2.09 -4.81 -15.36
N LYS A 247 -2.16 -6.05 -14.85
CA LYS A 247 -1.03 -6.70 -14.16
C LYS A 247 0.20 -6.79 -15.08
N ALA A 248 0.02 -7.22 -16.32
CA ALA A 248 1.12 -7.30 -17.30
C ALA A 248 1.77 -5.93 -17.53
N ALA A 249 0.96 -4.86 -17.68
CA ALA A 249 1.46 -3.50 -17.85
C ALA A 249 2.18 -2.97 -16.60
N MET A 250 1.68 -3.26 -15.39
CA MET A 250 2.32 -2.89 -14.12
C MET A 250 3.68 -3.60 -13.93
N ILE A 251 3.78 -4.87 -14.32
CA ILE A 251 5.06 -5.60 -14.28
C ILE A 251 6.05 -5.00 -15.29
N ALA A 252 5.61 -4.73 -16.51
CA ALA A 252 6.45 -4.12 -17.56
C ALA A 252 6.93 -2.72 -17.15
N LEU A 253 6.07 -1.91 -16.49
CA LEU A 253 6.42 -0.60 -15.95
C LEU A 253 7.63 -0.65 -15.01
N GLY A 254 7.76 -1.73 -14.23
CA GLY A 254 8.76 -1.86 -13.19
C GLY A 254 10.21 -1.72 -13.65
N THR A 255 10.50 -1.97 -14.92
CA THR A 255 11.85 -1.89 -15.52
C THR A 255 11.92 -1.04 -16.78
N ASP A 256 10.82 -0.35 -17.15
CA ASP A 256 10.80 0.46 -18.36
C ASP A 256 11.51 1.81 -18.11
N PRO A 257 12.59 2.14 -18.85
CA PRO A 257 13.34 3.38 -18.68
C PRO A 257 12.49 4.63 -18.90
N ALA A 258 11.38 4.55 -19.64
CA ALA A 258 10.49 5.69 -19.90
C ALA A 258 9.82 6.24 -18.61
N VAL A 259 9.77 5.47 -17.53
CA VAL A 259 9.16 5.87 -16.25
C VAL A 259 10.15 5.85 -15.08
N ALA A 260 11.43 5.56 -15.33
CA ALA A 260 12.44 5.43 -14.28
C ALA A 260 12.57 6.71 -13.42
N ASP A 261 12.61 7.88 -14.05
CA ASP A 261 12.69 9.16 -13.35
C ASP A 261 11.43 9.44 -12.53
N ALA A 262 10.24 9.11 -13.06
CA ALA A 262 8.98 9.25 -12.35
C ALA A 262 8.92 8.33 -11.13
N LEU A 263 9.35 7.07 -11.23
CA LEU A 263 9.46 6.14 -10.11
C LEU A 263 10.43 6.65 -9.06
N LYS A 264 11.59 7.16 -9.49
CA LYS A 264 12.61 7.71 -8.58
C LYS A 264 12.13 8.94 -7.83
N ALA A 265 11.44 9.84 -8.52
CA ALA A 265 10.88 11.04 -7.91
C ALA A 265 9.66 10.75 -7.02
N LEU A 266 8.85 9.71 -7.36
CA LEU A 266 7.62 9.38 -6.66
C LEU A 266 7.89 8.94 -5.20
N TYR A 267 8.69 7.92 -4.96
CA TYR A 267 8.99 7.42 -3.61
C TYR A 267 10.41 6.86 -3.53
N THR A 268 11.36 7.47 -4.24
CA THR A 268 12.75 6.99 -4.35
C THR A 268 12.86 5.55 -4.86
N ILE A 269 11.91 5.11 -5.72
CA ILE A 269 11.85 3.77 -6.27
C ILE A 269 12.85 3.64 -7.41
N ASP A 270 13.72 2.62 -7.38
CA ASP A 270 14.67 2.31 -8.46
C ASP A 270 14.02 1.47 -9.55
N SER A 271 13.17 0.52 -9.15
CA SER A 271 12.42 -0.37 -10.04
C SER A 271 11.26 -1.04 -9.29
N LEU A 272 10.40 -1.77 -10.02
CA LEU A 272 9.41 -2.66 -9.43
C LEU A 272 9.73 -4.11 -9.82
N VAL A 273 9.49 -5.03 -8.89
CA VAL A 273 9.58 -6.47 -9.13
C VAL A 273 8.25 -7.14 -8.82
N PRO A 274 7.92 -8.28 -9.45
CA PRO A 274 6.71 -9.02 -9.12
C PRO A 274 6.59 -9.30 -7.63
N ALA A 275 5.36 -9.14 -7.09
CA ALA A 275 5.05 -9.43 -5.69
C ALA A 275 4.03 -10.55 -5.57
N LYS A 276 4.06 -11.23 -4.42
CA LYS A 276 3.11 -12.24 -4.00
C LYS A 276 2.65 -11.95 -2.58
N ASP A 277 1.46 -12.39 -2.22
CA ASP A 277 0.91 -12.19 -0.86
C ASP A 277 1.85 -12.69 0.25
N LYS A 278 2.48 -13.84 0.05
CA LYS A 278 3.45 -14.42 1.00
C LYS A 278 4.68 -13.55 1.27
N ASP A 279 4.98 -12.59 0.41
CA ASP A 279 6.11 -11.67 0.64
C ASP A 279 5.87 -10.78 1.87
N TYR A 280 4.63 -10.71 2.36
CA TYR A 280 4.17 -9.91 3.49
C TYR A 280 3.92 -10.72 4.78
N ASP A 281 4.30 -12.02 4.82
CA ASP A 281 4.04 -12.87 5.98
C ASP A 281 4.79 -12.39 7.24
N ASN A 282 6.05 -11.97 7.09
CA ASN A 282 6.82 -11.39 8.21
C ASN A 282 6.14 -10.14 8.79
N LEU A 283 5.48 -9.34 7.94
CA LEU A 283 4.72 -8.18 8.39
C LEU A 283 3.50 -8.60 9.21
N ARG A 284 2.81 -9.69 8.81
CA ARG A 284 1.70 -10.25 9.57
C ARG A 284 2.11 -10.67 10.99
N ASP A 285 3.33 -11.19 11.17
CA ASP A 285 3.88 -11.52 12.50
C ASP A 285 4.09 -10.27 13.36
N VAL A 286 4.58 -9.18 12.76
CA VAL A 286 4.68 -7.88 13.44
C VAL A 286 3.31 -7.34 13.82
N ILE A 287 2.31 -7.44 12.93
CA ILE A 287 0.93 -7.04 13.21
C ILE A 287 0.36 -7.82 14.39
N ARG A 288 0.51 -9.16 14.41
CA ARG A 288 0.06 -10.01 15.55
C ARG A 288 0.68 -9.58 16.88
N THR A 289 1.93 -9.12 16.83
CA THR A 289 2.64 -8.67 18.03
C THR A 289 2.15 -7.31 18.52
N VAL A 290 1.88 -6.36 17.62
CA VAL A 290 1.56 -4.96 17.96
C VAL A 290 0.05 -4.76 18.12
N ASN A 291 -0.73 -5.15 17.11
CA ASN A 291 -2.17 -4.95 17.07
C ASN A 291 -2.84 -6.04 16.21
N PRO A 292 -3.14 -7.23 16.78
CA PRO A 292 -3.74 -8.34 16.04
C PRO A 292 -5.14 -8.02 15.47
N ALA A 293 -5.84 -7.01 15.99
CA ALA A 293 -7.15 -6.60 15.46
C ALA A 293 -7.07 -6.11 14.00
N LEU A 294 -5.92 -5.63 13.55
CA LEU A 294 -5.71 -5.23 12.14
C LEU A 294 -5.79 -6.41 11.14
N LEU A 295 -5.72 -7.66 11.62
CA LEU A 295 -5.89 -8.86 10.79
C LEU A 295 -7.34 -9.37 10.77
N ASN A 296 -8.25 -8.78 11.53
CA ASN A 296 -9.66 -9.14 11.61
C ASN A 296 -10.51 -7.87 11.38
N PRO A 297 -10.53 -7.32 10.14
CA PRO A 297 -11.21 -6.08 9.80
C PRO A 297 -12.73 -6.23 9.74
#